data_60c4d0a83fa2afc87e796cc55fca9a9d
#
_entry.id   60c4d0a83fa2afc87e796cc55fca9a9d
#
_cell.length_a   1.000
_cell.length_b   1.000
_cell.length_c   1.000
_cell.angle_alpha   90.00
_cell.angle_beta   90.00
_cell.angle_gamma   90.00
#
_symmetry.space_group_name_H-M   'P 1'
#
loop_
_entity.id
_entity.type
_entity.pdbx_description
1 polymer ?
#
loop_
_entity_poly.entity_id
_entity_poly.type
_entity_poly.pdbx_seq_one_letter_code
_entity_poly.pdbx_strand_id
1 'polypeptide(L)'
;MSRQAVGRASAHEACDLVDWPRDATRRLYSDPFVCSHRLHEFEMFSDASLATLIDRFPHERLEVATMVSGRAGWSDWHIVDYRGVSGTDLIAAIRRGSLWARLMRVDLVSQEIADLMRTVYAHILHLTPDLEIIWSQPSILISSARAQVYYHADAFPTMLWHIRGRKRVWTYPLNDETLVSQQALEEIIAGSFCQMAPYREEFDRRAGVFELPEGHLLCWPPHAPHRVENLSDLNVSLTFWYESTISLRRREIYMANRALRKYLRIRRPSTREDGAFPDLKRRAYRLARRLGMLKTGKLDPPTVAHYRIDPSSENGVAPLPGGVQLPFLGNRAIRAESAPYFN
;
A
#
# COMPACT_ATOMS: atom_id res chain seq x y z
N MET A 1 -7.61 -39.72 -5.21
CA MET A 1 -6.27 -39.61 -5.81
C MET A 1 -6.40 -38.92 -7.14
N SER A 2 -6.28 -37.65 -7.22
CA SER A 2 -6.01 -36.93 -8.47
C SER A 2 -5.39 -35.58 -8.10
N ARG A 3 -4.08 -35.46 -8.30
CA ARG A 3 -3.39 -34.18 -8.30
C ARG A 3 -3.79 -33.47 -9.58
N GLN A 4 -4.78 -32.59 -9.51
CA GLN A 4 -4.98 -31.63 -10.60
C GLN A 4 -3.79 -30.68 -10.58
N ALA A 5 -2.98 -30.80 -11.60
CA ALA A 5 -1.89 -29.90 -11.94
C ALA A 5 -2.50 -28.51 -12.14
N VAL A 6 -2.08 -27.54 -11.35
CA VAL A 6 -2.27 -26.14 -11.66
C VAL A 6 -1.40 -25.87 -12.89
N GLY A 7 -2.05 -25.93 -14.04
CA GLY A 7 -1.44 -25.69 -15.33
C GLY A 7 -0.85 -24.28 -15.36
N ARG A 8 0.30 -24.12 -16.01
CA ARG A 8 0.84 -22.81 -16.41
C ARG A 8 -0.26 -22.10 -17.20
N ALA A 9 -0.87 -21.07 -16.60
CA ALA A 9 -1.81 -20.23 -17.31
C ALA A 9 -1.12 -19.71 -18.58
N SER A 10 -1.72 -19.95 -19.73
CA SER A 10 -1.18 -19.48 -21.00
C SER A 10 -1.30 -17.95 -21.07
N ALA A 11 -0.47 -17.31 -21.89
CA ALA A 11 -0.56 -15.86 -22.12
C ALA A 11 -1.97 -15.42 -22.58
N HIS A 12 -2.76 -16.32 -23.17
CA HIS A 12 -4.15 -16.10 -23.57
C HIS A 12 -5.10 -15.97 -22.35
N GLU A 13 -4.91 -16.77 -21.29
CA GLU A 13 -5.74 -16.69 -20.07
C GLU A 13 -5.43 -15.42 -19.27
N ALA A 14 -4.22 -14.89 -19.38
CA ALA A 14 -3.83 -13.63 -18.73
C ALA A 14 -4.52 -12.41 -19.38
N CYS A 15 -4.83 -12.43 -20.66
CA CYS A 15 -5.50 -11.35 -21.39
C CYS A 15 -6.89 -11.02 -20.82
N ASP A 16 -7.55 -11.98 -20.20
CA ASP A 16 -8.91 -11.82 -19.67
C ASP A 16 -8.96 -11.40 -18.19
N LEU A 17 -7.79 -11.31 -17.52
CA LEU A 17 -7.75 -11.01 -16.10
C LEU A 17 -7.87 -9.52 -15.78
N VAL A 18 -7.43 -8.63 -16.65
CA VAL A 18 -7.49 -7.18 -16.45
C VAL A 18 -7.66 -6.45 -17.77
N ASP A 19 -8.60 -5.53 -17.82
CA ASP A 19 -8.83 -4.62 -18.94
C ASP A 19 -7.89 -3.42 -18.85
N TRP A 20 -6.60 -3.67 -19.12
CA TRP A 20 -5.53 -2.70 -18.94
C TRP A 20 -5.53 -1.63 -20.03
N PRO A 21 -5.63 -0.33 -19.72
CA PRO A 21 -5.72 0.72 -20.74
C PRO A 21 -4.43 0.86 -21.55
N ARG A 22 -4.54 1.09 -22.85
CA ARG A 22 -3.38 1.29 -23.73
C ARG A 22 -2.53 2.51 -23.37
N ASP A 23 -3.12 3.53 -22.75
CA ASP A 23 -2.44 4.75 -22.30
C ASP A 23 -2.01 4.68 -20.82
N ALA A 24 -2.08 3.50 -20.20
CA ALA A 24 -1.80 3.31 -18.78
C ALA A 24 -0.40 3.77 -18.39
N THR A 25 0.63 3.52 -19.20
CA THR A 25 2.02 3.95 -18.90
C THR A 25 2.10 5.44 -18.59
N ARG A 26 1.43 6.27 -19.41
CA ARG A 26 1.38 7.71 -19.19
C ARG A 26 0.59 8.05 -17.94
N ARG A 27 -0.61 7.47 -17.78
CA ARG A 27 -1.53 7.76 -16.69
C ARG A 27 -1.01 7.34 -15.31
N LEU A 28 -0.27 6.23 -15.22
CA LEU A 28 0.33 5.77 -13.96
C LEU A 28 1.14 6.85 -13.22
N TYR A 29 1.63 7.88 -13.94
CA TYR A 29 2.46 8.93 -13.36
C TYR A 29 1.84 10.33 -13.46
N SER A 30 0.68 10.48 -14.08
CA SER A 30 0.01 11.77 -14.27
C SER A 30 -1.39 11.85 -13.67
N ASP A 31 -2.21 10.81 -13.87
CA ASP A 31 -3.64 10.86 -13.57
C ASP A 31 -4.16 9.55 -12.98
N PRO A 32 -5.13 9.60 -12.05
CA PRO A 32 -5.81 8.39 -11.60
C PRO A 32 -6.62 7.76 -12.73
N PHE A 33 -6.71 6.44 -12.75
CA PHE A 33 -7.59 5.72 -13.65
C PHE A 33 -8.13 4.44 -13.03
N VAL A 34 -9.31 4.05 -13.49
CA VAL A 34 -9.98 2.80 -13.11
C VAL A 34 -10.02 1.88 -14.34
N CYS A 35 -9.82 0.59 -14.13
CA CYS A 35 -10.13 -0.45 -15.11
C CYS A 35 -10.73 -1.67 -14.40
N SER A 36 -11.35 -2.58 -15.17
CA SER A 36 -11.93 -3.81 -14.64
C SER A 36 -10.90 -4.93 -14.52
N HIS A 37 -11.17 -5.89 -13.61
CA HIS A 37 -10.40 -7.11 -13.47
C HIS A 37 -11.29 -8.27 -13.00
N ARG A 38 -10.81 -9.50 -13.14
CA ARG A 38 -11.51 -10.72 -12.76
C ARG A 38 -10.90 -11.43 -11.55
N LEU A 39 -9.98 -10.79 -10.81
CA LEU A 39 -9.33 -11.38 -9.65
C LEU A 39 -10.32 -11.69 -8.52
N HIS A 40 -11.45 -11.01 -8.46
CA HIS A 40 -12.52 -11.23 -7.50
C HIS A 40 -13.23 -12.60 -7.65
N GLU A 41 -13.07 -13.25 -8.79
CA GLU A 41 -13.66 -14.59 -9.07
C GLU A 41 -12.83 -15.74 -8.46
N PHE A 42 -11.61 -15.48 -7.96
CA PHE A 42 -10.75 -16.53 -7.43
C PHE A 42 -11.11 -16.92 -6.00
N GLU A 43 -11.26 -18.24 -5.77
CA GLU A 43 -11.62 -18.81 -4.47
C GLU A 43 -10.60 -18.49 -3.35
N MET A 44 -9.35 -18.21 -3.71
CA MET A 44 -8.30 -17.82 -2.74
C MET A 44 -8.65 -16.55 -1.92
N PHE A 45 -9.63 -15.77 -2.37
CA PHE A 45 -10.13 -14.59 -1.67
C PHE A 45 -11.47 -14.82 -0.94
N SER A 46 -11.95 -16.06 -0.84
CA SER A 46 -13.09 -16.41 0.00
C SER A 46 -12.78 -16.28 1.49
N ASP A 47 -13.80 -16.21 2.34
CA ASP A 47 -13.62 -16.15 3.79
C ASP A 47 -12.81 -17.35 4.32
N ALA A 48 -13.12 -18.56 3.82
CA ALA A 48 -12.44 -19.78 4.24
C ALA A 48 -10.95 -19.78 3.86
N SER A 49 -10.64 -19.36 2.61
CA SER A 49 -9.27 -19.30 2.13
C SER A 49 -8.47 -18.20 2.84
N LEU A 50 -9.08 -17.04 3.07
CA LEU A 50 -8.44 -15.94 3.82
C LEU A 50 -8.23 -16.31 5.29
N ALA A 51 -9.17 -16.99 5.95
CA ALA A 51 -9.02 -17.48 7.31
C ALA A 51 -7.83 -18.48 7.40
N THR A 52 -7.79 -19.46 6.50
CA THR A 52 -6.69 -20.42 6.41
C THR A 52 -5.34 -19.73 6.15
N LEU A 53 -5.32 -18.70 5.34
CA LEU A 53 -4.11 -17.90 5.09
C LEU A 53 -3.68 -17.16 6.36
N ILE A 54 -4.59 -16.53 7.08
CA ILE A 54 -4.34 -15.81 8.33
C ILE A 54 -3.75 -16.76 9.38
N ASP A 55 -4.32 -17.96 9.56
CA ASP A 55 -3.89 -18.94 10.56
C ASP A 55 -2.41 -19.36 10.41
N ARG A 56 -1.89 -19.35 9.19
CA ARG A 56 -0.48 -19.67 8.88
C ARG A 56 0.39 -18.47 8.62
N PHE A 57 -0.18 -17.24 8.73
CA PHE A 57 0.55 -16.04 8.36
C PHE A 57 1.57 -15.65 9.43
N PRO A 58 2.82 -15.33 9.09
CA PRO A 58 3.81 -14.87 10.06
C PRO A 58 3.35 -13.59 10.76
N HIS A 59 3.38 -13.60 12.10
CA HIS A 59 2.93 -12.47 12.91
C HIS A 59 3.67 -11.16 12.62
N GLU A 60 4.93 -11.24 12.26
CA GLU A 60 5.77 -10.09 11.89
C GLU A 60 5.35 -9.43 10.57
N ARG A 61 4.47 -10.09 9.79
CA ARG A 61 3.98 -9.60 8.49
C ARG A 61 2.49 -9.30 8.48
N LEU A 62 1.79 -9.52 9.58
CA LEU A 62 0.37 -9.22 9.73
C LEU A 62 0.20 -8.06 10.71
N GLU A 63 -0.36 -6.97 10.22
CA GLU A 63 -0.76 -5.81 11.01
C GLU A 63 -2.26 -5.79 11.17
N VAL A 64 -2.75 -5.61 12.39
CA VAL A 64 -4.16 -5.38 12.67
C VAL A 64 -4.29 -4.07 13.42
N ALA A 65 -5.21 -3.22 12.97
CA ALA A 65 -5.49 -1.92 13.58
C ALA A 65 -6.99 -1.71 13.80
N THR A 66 -7.33 -0.85 14.73
CA THR A 66 -8.71 -0.43 15.02
C THR A 66 -8.83 1.09 15.08
N MET A 67 -10.05 1.58 14.79
CA MET A 67 -10.46 2.99 14.87
C MET A 67 -11.66 3.06 15.83
N VAL A 68 -11.37 3.20 17.13
CA VAL A 68 -12.39 3.06 18.18
C VAL A 68 -13.12 4.34 18.53
N SER A 69 -12.48 5.51 18.33
CA SER A 69 -13.07 6.79 18.74
C SER A 69 -14.05 7.37 17.73
N GLY A 70 -14.06 6.85 16.51
CA GLY A 70 -14.85 7.40 15.40
C GLY A 70 -14.43 8.82 14.97
N ARG A 71 -13.32 9.32 15.48
CA ARG A 71 -12.73 10.60 15.08
C ARG A 71 -11.92 10.43 13.83
N ALA A 72 -12.18 11.24 12.81
CA ALA A 72 -11.40 11.21 11.59
C ALA A 72 -9.95 11.65 11.86
N GLY A 73 -8.99 10.76 11.66
CA GLY A 73 -7.57 11.10 11.74
C GLY A 73 -6.69 9.99 12.32
N TRP A 74 -5.40 10.08 12.04
CA TRP A 74 -4.42 9.06 12.41
C TRP A 74 -4.23 8.87 13.93
N SER A 75 -4.68 9.80 14.76
CA SER A 75 -4.71 9.66 16.22
C SER A 75 -5.68 8.58 16.70
N ASP A 76 -6.63 8.17 15.86
CA ASP A 76 -7.58 7.08 16.12
C ASP A 76 -7.10 5.73 15.55
N TRP A 77 -5.92 5.67 14.95
CA TRP A 77 -5.34 4.44 14.44
C TRP A 77 -4.56 3.72 15.55
N HIS A 78 -5.09 2.64 16.07
CA HIS A 78 -4.49 1.88 17.16
C HIS A 78 -4.18 0.45 16.74
N ILE A 79 -2.97 0.01 17.02
CA ILE A 79 -2.56 -1.38 16.76
C ILE A 79 -3.24 -2.33 17.74
N VAL A 80 -3.63 -3.50 17.23
CA VAL A 80 -4.38 -4.53 17.94
C VAL A 80 -3.54 -5.81 18.06
N ASP A 81 -3.49 -6.39 19.24
CA ASP A 81 -2.98 -7.75 19.45
C ASP A 81 -4.06 -8.77 19.07
N TYR A 82 -3.76 -9.54 18.04
CA TYR A 82 -4.65 -10.59 17.51
C TYR A 82 -4.10 -12.01 17.76
N ARG A 83 -2.97 -12.15 18.46
CA ARG A 83 -2.33 -13.43 18.70
C ARG A 83 -3.24 -14.35 19.51
N GLY A 84 -3.30 -15.62 19.08
CA GLY A 84 -4.21 -16.62 19.66
C GLY A 84 -5.66 -16.56 19.17
N VAL A 85 -5.96 -15.67 18.22
CA VAL A 85 -7.27 -15.59 17.54
C VAL A 85 -7.17 -16.34 16.22
N SER A 86 -8.16 -17.20 15.91
CA SER A 86 -8.21 -17.90 14.64
C SER A 86 -8.50 -16.93 13.47
N GLY A 87 -8.09 -17.30 12.25
CA GLY A 87 -8.40 -16.51 11.06
C GLY A 87 -9.91 -16.33 10.87
N THR A 88 -10.71 -17.36 11.18
CA THR A 88 -12.17 -17.29 11.14
C THR A 88 -12.72 -16.26 12.13
N ASP A 89 -12.23 -16.28 13.38
CA ASP A 89 -12.66 -15.32 14.40
C ASP A 89 -12.19 -13.90 14.09
N LEU A 90 -11.00 -13.74 13.53
CA LEU A 90 -10.50 -12.43 13.10
C LEU A 90 -11.37 -11.84 11.96
N ILE A 91 -11.72 -12.63 10.95
CA ILE A 91 -12.63 -12.18 9.87
C ILE A 91 -14.01 -11.83 10.45
N ALA A 92 -14.54 -12.65 11.37
CA ALA A 92 -15.79 -12.36 12.06
C ALA A 92 -15.73 -11.07 12.89
N ALA A 93 -14.61 -10.81 13.58
CA ALA A 93 -14.40 -9.57 14.32
C ALA A 93 -14.31 -8.35 13.36
N ILE A 94 -13.63 -8.50 12.23
CA ILE A 94 -13.56 -7.45 11.21
C ILE A 94 -14.97 -7.10 10.69
N ARG A 95 -15.81 -8.09 10.39
CA ARG A 95 -17.18 -7.82 9.88
C ARG A 95 -18.02 -6.99 10.84
N ARG A 96 -17.89 -7.22 12.14
CA ARG A 96 -18.72 -6.56 13.17
C ARG A 96 -18.14 -5.26 13.68
N GLY A 97 -16.82 -5.17 13.69
CA GLY A 97 -16.09 -4.12 14.39
C GLY A 97 -15.70 -2.93 13.52
N SER A 98 -14.65 -2.27 13.97
CA SER A 98 -13.95 -1.18 13.25
C SER A 98 -12.48 -1.55 13.09
N LEU A 99 -12.24 -2.62 12.32
CA LEU A 99 -10.93 -3.25 12.18
C LEU A 99 -10.41 -3.15 10.75
N TRP A 100 -9.10 -3.09 10.65
CA TRP A 100 -8.35 -3.13 9.41
C TRP A 100 -7.16 -4.08 9.59
N ALA A 101 -7.00 -5.04 8.68
CA ALA A 101 -5.91 -5.99 8.69
C ALA A 101 -5.13 -5.92 7.38
N ARG A 102 -3.80 -6.02 7.46
CA ARG A 102 -2.89 -6.04 6.31
C ARG A 102 -1.92 -7.21 6.39
N LEU A 103 -2.05 -8.12 5.44
CA LEU A 103 -1.15 -9.23 5.22
C LEU A 103 -0.08 -8.81 4.21
N MET A 104 1.16 -8.61 4.66
CA MET A 104 2.24 -8.07 3.82
C MET A 104 3.09 -9.18 3.22
N ARG A 105 3.49 -8.99 1.95
CA ARG A 105 4.27 -9.98 1.21
C ARG A 105 3.58 -11.33 1.18
N VAL A 106 2.31 -11.31 0.82
CA VAL A 106 1.48 -12.53 0.68
C VAL A 106 2.05 -13.51 -0.34
N ASP A 107 2.83 -13.02 -1.28
CA ASP A 107 3.61 -13.78 -2.27
C ASP A 107 4.65 -14.73 -1.66
N LEU A 108 5.19 -14.41 -0.48
CA LEU A 108 6.14 -15.25 0.22
C LEU A 108 5.47 -16.34 1.07
N VAL A 109 4.17 -16.22 1.32
CA VAL A 109 3.41 -17.12 2.18
C VAL A 109 2.47 -18.02 1.37
N SER A 110 1.97 -17.55 0.24
CA SER A 110 1.07 -18.29 -0.65
C SER A 110 1.64 -18.37 -2.06
N GLN A 111 2.03 -19.59 -2.46
CA GLN A 111 2.52 -19.87 -3.82
C GLN A 111 1.45 -19.58 -4.87
N GLU A 112 0.17 -19.85 -4.56
CA GLU A 112 -0.96 -19.59 -5.44
C GLU A 112 -1.10 -18.10 -5.75
N ILE A 113 -0.98 -17.24 -4.72
CA ILE A 113 -1.00 -15.78 -4.91
C ILE A 113 0.25 -15.33 -5.67
N ALA A 114 1.42 -15.91 -5.40
CA ALA A 114 2.63 -15.58 -6.13
C ALA A 114 2.51 -15.92 -7.63
N ASP A 115 1.86 -17.03 -7.96
CA ASP A 115 1.63 -17.46 -9.35
C ASP A 115 0.64 -16.52 -10.05
N LEU A 116 -0.47 -16.20 -9.40
CA LEU A 116 -1.44 -15.21 -9.89
C LEU A 116 -0.75 -13.87 -10.17
N MET A 117 0.07 -13.42 -9.24
CA MET A 117 0.82 -12.17 -9.38
C MET A 117 1.75 -12.17 -10.59
N ARG A 118 2.51 -13.25 -10.80
CA ARG A 118 3.38 -13.37 -11.97
C ARG A 118 2.59 -13.29 -13.26
N THR A 119 1.43 -13.94 -13.33
CA THR A 119 0.56 -13.92 -14.50
C THR A 119 0.05 -12.50 -14.79
N VAL A 120 -0.49 -11.82 -13.76
CA VAL A 120 -1.01 -10.45 -13.88
C VAL A 120 0.08 -9.46 -14.29
N TYR A 121 1.26 -9.54 -13.67
CA TYR A 121 2.37 -8.66 -14.04
C TYR A 121 2.89 -8.92 -15.45
N ALA A 122 3.04 -10.18 -15.85
CA ALA A 122 3.46 -10.51 -17.20
C ALA A 122 2.52 -9.89 -18.25
N HIS A 123 1.21 -9.91 -17.99
CA HIS A 123 0.22 -9.28 -18.85
C HIS A 123 0.34 -7.75 -18.87
N ILE A 124 0.41 -7.11 -17.70
CA ILE A 124 0.56 -5.65 -17.59
C ILE A 124 1.83 -5.20 -18.32
N LEU A 125 2.97 -5.85 -18.08
CA LEU A 125 4.24 -5.49 -18.70
C LEU A 125 4.25 -5.73 -20.22
N HIS A 126 3.52 -6.74 -20.71
CA HIS A 126 3.33 -6.95 -22.15
C HIS A 126 2.58 -5.77 -22.80
N LEU A 127 1.55 -5.23 -22.12
CA LEU A 127 0.77 -4.09 -22.61
C LEU A 127 1.43 -2.73 -22.35
N THR A 128 2.39 -2.68 -21.45
CA THR A 128 3.13 -1.46 -21.04
C THR A 128 4.64 -1.72 -21.08
N PRO A 129 5.24 -1.90 -22.28
CA PRO A 129 6.66 -2.28 -22.41
C PRO A 129 7.63 -1.25 -21.84
N ASP A 130 7.22 0.01 -21.69
CA ASP A 130 8.01 1.08 -21.06
C ASP A 130 7.94 1.08 -19.53
N LEU A 131 7.11 0.22 -18.93
CA LEU A 131 6.99 0.06 -17.49
C LEU A 131 8.00 -0.99 -17.00
N GLU A 132 9.14 -0.54 -16.55
CA GLU A 132 10.14 -1.41 -15.91
C GLU A 132 9.97 -1.41 -14.39
N ILE A 133 9.42 -2.49 -13.85
CA ILE A 133 9.24 -2.68 -12.40
C ILE A 133 10.52 -3.28 -11.81
N ILE A 134 11.11 -2.59 -10.84
CA ILE A 134 12.34 -3.01 -10.14
C ILE A 134 12.01 -3.98 -9.00
N TRP A 135 10.95 -3.70 -8.25
CA TRP A 135 10.43 -4.58 -7.20
C TRP A 135 8.94 -4.29 -6.95
N SER A 136 8.28 -5.24 -6.32
CA SER A 136 6.92 -5.04 -5.84
C SER A 136 6.67 -5.72 -4.49
N GLN A 137 5.64 -5.25 -3.79
CA GLN A 137 5.22 -5.74 -2.48
C GLN A 137 3.71 -5.92 -2.46
N PRO A 138 3.23 -7.13 -2.78
CA PRO A 138 1.80 -7.42 -2.70
C PRO A 138 1.35 -7.56 -1.24
N SER A 139 0.18 -7.01 -0.95
CA SER A 139 -0.45 -7.11 0.37
C SER A 139 -1.96 -7.31 0.21
N ILE A 140 -2.55 -8.15 1.03
CA ILE A 140 -4.01 -8.24 1.15
C ILE A 140 -4.45 -7.32 2.30
N LEU A 141 -5.46 -6.51 2.02
CA LEU A 141 -6.15 -5.66 2.98
C LEU A 141 -7.55 -6.22 3.23
N ILE A 142 -7.88 -6.46 4.50
CA ILE A 142 -9.22 -6.90 4.93
C ILE A 142 -9.73 -5.86 5.93
N SER A 143 -10.90 -5.31 5.71
CA SER A 143 -11.39 -4.19 6.54
C SER A 143 -12.89 -4.12 6.66
N SER A 144 -13.34 -3.63 7.82
CA SER A 144 -14.74 -3.40 8.18
C SER A 144 -15.34 -2.22 7.43
N ALA A 145 -16.67 -2.08 7.45
CA ALA A 145 -17.39 -0.91 6.97
C ALA A 145 -16.95 0.41 7.67
N ARG A 146 -16.66 0.34 8.97
CA ARG A 146 -16.27 1.53 9.77
C ARG A 146 -14.80 1.87 9.66
N ALA A 147 -13.97 0.96 9.10
CA ALA A 147 -12.54 1.21 8.95
C ALA A 147 -12.29 2.16 7.78
N GLN A 148 -11.49 3.18 8.04
CA GLN A 148 -11.09 4.17 7.06
C GLN A 148 -9.57 4.18 6.91
N VAL A 149 -9.07 4.53 5.75
CA VAL A 149 -7.68 4.91 5.58
C VAL A 149 -7.65 6.42 5.42
N TYR A 150 -7.16 7.08 6.45
CA TYR A 150 -7.16 8.54 6.52
C TYR A 150 -6.26 9.18 5.46
N TYR A 151 -6.45 10.47 5.22
CA TYR A 151 -5.68 11.24 4.26
C TYR A 151 -4.17 11.05 4.45
N HIS A 152 -3.49 10.61 3.41
CA HIS A 152 -2.05 10.35 3.40
C HIS A 152 -1.50 10.35 1.98
N ALA A 153 -0.19 10.25 1.85
CA ALA A 153 0.48 9.98 0.59
C ALA A 153 1.43 8.79 0.74
N ASP A 154 1.43 7.90 -0.24
CA ASP A 154 2.33 6.75 -0.26
C ASP A 154 3.75 7.13 -0.68
N ALA A 155 4.75 6.44 -0.11
CA ALA A 155 6.14 6.58 -0.54
C ALA A 155 6.42 5.93 -1.91
N PHE A 156 5.54 5.07 -2.39
CA PHE A 156 5.66 4.29 -3.62
C PHE A 156 4.37 4.32 -4.44
N PRO A 157 4.47 4.11 -5.75
CA PRO A 157 3.29 3.86 -6.58
C PRO A 157 2.48 2.69 -6.06
N THR A 158 1.17 2.79 -6.16
CA THR A 158 0.22 1.80 -5.64
C THR A 158 -0.81 1.45 -6.72
N MET A 159 -1.11 0.15 -6.84
CA MET A 159 -2.25 -0.38 -7.57
C MET A 159 -3.20 -1.01 -6.55
N LEU A 160 -4.45 -0.56 -6.52
CA LEU A 160 -5.49 -1.06 -5.60
C LEU A 160 -6.49 -1.91 -6.35
N TRP A 161 -6.37 -3.23 -6.23
CA TRP A 161 -7.27 -4.23 -6.81
C TRP A 161 -8.38 -4.51 -5.81
N HIS A 162 -9.59 -4.04 -6.09
CA HIS A 162 -10.71 -4.25 -5.17
C HIS A 162 -11.39 -5.57 -5.45
N ILE A 163 -11.25 -6.51 -4.51
CA ILE A 163 -11.66 -7.91 -4.66
C ILE A 163 -13.09 -8.13 -4.17
N ARG A 164 -13.45 -7.59 -2.99
CA ARG A 164 -14.77 -7.79 -2.38
C ARG A 164 -15.27 -6.56 -1.69
N GLY A 165 -16.58 -6.33 -1.75
CA GLY A 165 -17.26 -5.22 -1.13
C GLY A 165 -17.30 -3.96 -2.01
N ARG A 166 -17.44 -2.79 -1.39
CA ARG A 166 -17.46 -1.49 -2.07
C ARG A 166 -16.62 -0.49 -1.29
N LYS A 167 -15.83 0.28 -2.01
CA LYS A 167 -14.99 1.35 -1.43
C LYS A 167 -15.24 2.67 -2.15
N ARG A 168 -15.02 3.76 -1.45
CA ARG A 168 -14.89 5.09 -2.03
C ARG A 168 -13.49 5.60 -1.78
N VAL A 169 -12.82 6.02 -2.84
CA VAL A 169 -11.45 6.52 -2.79
C VAL A 169 -11.43 7.95 -3.31
N TRP A 170 -10.86 8.84 -2.51
CA TRP A 170 -10.54 10.22 -2.93
C TRP A 170 -9.06 10.27 -3.29
N THR A 171 -8.77 10.74 -4.48
CA THR A 171 -7.41 11.05 -4.94
C THR A 171 -7.29 12.54 -5.18
N TYR A 172 -6.20 13.14 -4.74
CA TYR A 172 -6.02 14.59 -4.82
C TYR A 172 -4.91 14.93 -5.82
N PRO A 173 -4.93 16.17 -6.36
CA PRO A 173 -3.95 16.62 -7.34
C PRO A 173 -2.51 16.40 -6.88
N LEU A 174 -1.70 15.87 -7.81
CA LEU A 174 -0.28 15.67 -7.61
C LEU A 174 0.46 17.02 -7.64
N ASN A 175 1.56 17.14 -6.89
CA ASN A 175 2.44 18.30 -6.86
C ASN A 175 1.80 19.61 -6.37
N ASP A 176 0.72 19.54 -5.62
CA ASP A 176 0.09 20.70 -5.01
C ASP A 176 0.56 20.88 -3.56
N GLU A 177 1.42 21.88 -3.37
CA GLU A 177 2.01 22.16 -2.04
C GLU A 177 0.98 22.64 -1.00
N THR A 178 -0.22 23.03 -1.41
CA THR A 178 -1.31 23.38 -0.48
C THR A 178 -1.96 22.13 0.11
N LEU A 179 -1.87 21.00 -0.57
CA LEU A 179 -2.37 19.70 -0.14
C LEU A 179 -1.31 18.92 0.65
N VAL A 180 -0.09 18.82 0.12
CA VAL A 180 1.06 18.23 0.79
C VAL A 180 2.30 19.03 0.43
N SER A 181 2.96 19.61 1.44
CA SER A 181 4.18 20.38 1.19
C SER A 181 5.30 19.49 0.64
N GLN A 182 6.17 20.07 -0.19
CA GLN A 182 7.35 19.37 -0.69
C GLN A 182 8.18 18.74 0.44
N GLN A 183 8.35 19.46 1.56
CA GLN A 183 9.09 18.95 2.71
C GLN A 183 8.42 17.72 3.34
N ALA A 184 7.09 17.71 3.47
CA ALA A 184 6.35 16.55 3.96
C ALA A 184 6.52 15.34 3.04
N LEU A 185 6.44 15.52 1.72
CA LEU A 185 6.70 14.45 0.75
C LEU A 185 8.15 13.93 0.85
N GLU A 186 9.15 14.79 1.01
CA GLU A 186 10.54 14.39 1.21
C GLU A 186 10.70 13.48 2.44
N GLU A 187 9.99 13.77 3.54
CA GLU A 187 10.01 12.95 4.76
C GLU A 187 9.23 11.63 4.57
N ILE A 188 8.07 11.64 3.94
CA ILE A 188 7.28 10.44 3.60
C ILE A 188 8.12 9.49 2.74
N ILE A 189 8.74 10.00 1.68
CA ILE A 189 9.60 9.24 0.77
C ILE A 189 10.85 8.69 1.49
N ALA A 190 11.35 9.41 2.49
CA ALA A 190 12.45 8.94 3.33
C ALA A 190 12.06 7.83 4.30
N GLY A 191 10.77 7.49 4.37
CA GLY A 191 10.22 6.47 5.23
C GLY A 191 9.76 6.98 6.60
N SER A 192 9.53 8.28 6.74
CA SER A 192 8.72 8.81 7.82
C SER A 192 7.24 8.42 7.62
N PHE A 193 6.43 8.61 8.66
CA PHE A 193 5.02 8.22 8.58
C PHE A 193 4.32 8.95 7.42
N CYS A 194 3.55 8.21 6.62
CA CYS A 194 2.71 8.74 5.55
C CYS A 194 1.64 9.75 6.04
N GLN A 195 1.43 9.78 7.34
CA GLN A 195 0.49 10.61 8.10
C GLN A 195 0.92 12.08 8.27
N MET A 196 2.10 12.47 7.79
CA MET A 196 2.61 13.84 7.95
C MET A 196 1.88 14.88 7.09
N ALA A 197 0.93 14.46 6.27
CA ALA A 197 0.11 15.36 5.47
C ALA A 197 -1.15 15.77 6.26
N PRO A 198 -1.30 17.03 6.68
CA PRO A 198 -2.49 17.47 7.39
C PRO A 198 -3.71 17.48 6.45
N TYR A 199 -4.80 16.86 6.86
CA TYR A 199 -6.06 16.88 6.14
C TYR A 199 -6.93 18.08 6.53
N ARG A 200 -7.66 18.62 5.56
CA ARG A 200 -8.73 19.61 5.73
C ARG A 200 -9.89 19.21 4.84
N GLU A 201 -11.12 19.32 5.33
CA GLU A 201 -12.33 18.97 4.57
C GLU A 201 -12.46 19.75 3.25
N GLU A 202 -11.95 20.98 3.20
CA GLU A 202 -11.94 21.79 1.99
C GLU A 202 -11.15 21.18 0.83
N PHE A 203 -10.23 20.24 1.12
CA PHE A 203 -9.45 19.53 0.10
C PHE A 203 -10.33 18.63 -0.76
N ASP A 204 -11.43 18.13 -0.22
CA ASP A 204 -12.35 17.23 -0.92
C ASP A 204 -13.00 17.86 -2.16
N ARG A 205 -13.09 19.20 -2.20
CA ARG A 205 -13.59 19.93 -3.38
C ARG A 205 -12.68 19.79 -4.60
N ARG A 206 -11.44 19.33 -4.38
CA ARG A 206 -10.39 19.19 -5.40
C ARG A 206 -10.08 17.73 -5.71
N ALA A 207 -10.70 16.81 -4.99
CA ALA A 207 -10.48 15.40 -5.16
C ALA A 207 -11.23 14.84 -6.37
N GLY A 208 -10.58 13.92 -7.08
CA GLY A 208 -11.28 12.91 -7.87
C GLY A 208 -11.87 11.87 -6.95
N VAL A 209 -13.14 11.54 -7.07
CA VAL A 209 -13.83 10.57 -6.23
C VAL A 209 -14.19 9.34 -7.06
N PHE A 210 -13.75 8.18 -6.61
CA PHE A 210 -13.94 6.90 -7.29
C PHE A 210 -14.70 5.94 -6.38
N GLU A 211 -15.83 5.43 -6.84
CA GLU A 211 -16.48 4.30 -6.21
C GLU A 211 -16.01 3.02 -6.88
N LEU A 212 -15.49 2.11 -6.07
CA LEU A 212 -14.93 0.84 -6.52
C LEU A 212 -15.82 -0.31 -6.05
N PRO A 213 -16.67 -0.87 -6.90
CA PRO A 213 -17.26 -2.18 -6.66
C PRO A 213 -16.20 -3.29 -6.86
N GLU A 214 -16.58 -4.51 -6.52
CA GLU A 214 -15.77 -5.71 -6.77
C GLU A 214 -15.31 -5.78 -8.25
N GLY A 215 -14.12 -6.28 -8.49
CA GLY A 215 -13.58 -6.41 -9.84
C GLY A 215 -13.06 -5.12 -10.46
N HIS A 216 -12.79 -4.08 -9.66
CA HIS A 216 -12.21 -2.83 -10.15
C HIS A 216 -10.80 -2.59 -9.58
N LEU A 217 -9.92 -2.16 -10.45
CA LEU A 217 -8.58 -1.70 -10.14
C LEU A 217 -8.53 -0.18 -10.23
N LEU A 218 -8.04 0.48 -9.19
CA LEU A 218 -7.70 1.89 -9.22
C LEU A 218 -6.19 2.07 -9.11
N CYS A 219 -5.63 2.82 -10.05
CA CYS A 219 -4.26 3.30 -10.01
C CYS A 219 -4.26 4.82 -9.82
N TRP A 220 -3.30 5.34 -9.07
CA TRP A 220 -3.05 6.78 -8.95
C TRP A 220 -1.56 7.09 -9.01
N PRO A 221 -1.19 8.33 -9.40
CA PRO A 221 0.20 8.72 -9.50
C PRO A 221 0.97 8.58 -8.17
N PRO A 222 2.27 8.25 -8.22
CA PRO A 222 3.11 8.17 -7.03
C PRO A 222 3.05 9.45 -6.21
N HIS A 223 2.91 9.32 -4.90
CA HIS A 223 2.85 10.42 -3.93
C HIS A 223 1.58 11.29 -4.03
N ALA A 224 0.61 10.97 -4.87
CA ALA A 224 -0.68 11.65 -4.85
C ALA A 224 -1.38 11.38 -3.50
N PRO A 225 -1.81 12.41 -2.79
CA PRO A 225 -2.56 12.21 -1.56
C PRO A 225 -3.87 11.49 -1.86
N HIS A 226 -4.30 10.67 -0.91
CA HIS A 226 -5.56 9.94 -1.04
C HIS A 226 -6.13 9.56 0.32
N ARG A 227 -7.41 9.22 0.35
CA ARG A 227 -8.10 8.62 1.50
C ARG A 227 -9.13 7.61 1.03
N VAL A 228 -9.50 6.67 1.90
CA VAL A 228 -10.40 5.57 1.56
C VAL A 228 -11.45 5.40 2.63
N GLU A 229 -12.70 5.23 2.20
CA GLU A 229 -13.82 4.80 3.03
C GLU A 229 -14.38 3.48 2.52
N ASN A 230 -14.77 2.62 3.43
CA ASN A 230 -15.46 1.37 3.10
C ASN A 230 -16.97 1.58 3.13
N LEU A 231 -17.66 1.02 2.13
CA LEU A 231 -19.12 1.14 1.97
C LEU A 231 -19.86 -0.18 2.21
N SER A 232 -19.13 -1.28 2.52
CA SER A 232 -19.66 -2.61 2.79
C SER A 232 -19.10 -3.15 4.11
N ASP A 233 -19.79 -4.09 4.73
CA ASP A 233 -19.45 -4.71 6.02
C ASP A 233 -18.10 -5.43 6.03
N LEU A 234 -17.72 -6.02 4.91
CA LEU A 234 -16.37 -6.56 4.68
C LEU A 234 -15.84 -6.11 3.33
N ASN A 235 -14.61 -5.62 3.35
CA ASN A 235 -13.88 -5.21 2.15
C ASN A 235 -12.55 -5.96 2.07
N VAL A 236 -12.29 -6.55 0.91
CA VAL A 236 -11.01 -7.19 0.61
C VAL A 236 -10.38 -6.50 -0.59
N SER A 237 -9.13 -6.14 -0.48
CA SER A 237 -8.35 -5.59 -1.59
C SER A 237 -6.97 -6.23 -1.64
N LEU A 238 -6.45 -6.41 -2.83
CA LEU A 238 -5.05 -6.72 -3.05
C LEU A 238 -4.35 -5.42 -3.48
N THR A 239 -3.27 -5.06 -2.82
CA THR A 239 -2.50 -3.86 -3.14
C THR A 239 -1.10 -4.23 -3.59
N PHE A 240 -0.57 -3.50 -4.56
CA PHE A 240 0.80 -3.59 -4.99
C PHE A 240 1.49 -2.26 -4.79
N TRP A 241 2.37 -2.21 -3.80
CA TRP A 241 3.42 -1.21 -3.81
C TRP A 241 4.51 -1.68 -4.74
N TYR A 242 4.95 -0.82 -5.62
CA TYR A 242 6.03 -1.14 -6.54
C TYR A 242 6.99 0.03 -6.72
N GLU A 243 8.18 -0.25 -7.20
CA GLU A 243 9.10 0.74 -7.71
C GLU A 243 9.45 0.42 -9.16
N SER A 244 9.33 1.43 -9.99
CA SER A 244 9.76 1.38 -11.39
C SER A 244 10.97 2.30 -11.60
N THR A 245 11.61 2.21 -12.74
CA THR A 245 12.70 3.12 -13.12
C THR A 245 12.26 4.59 -13.10
N ILE A 246 11.00 4.86 -13.46
CA ILE A 246 10.42 6.22 -13.44
C ILE A 246 10.20 6.70 -11.99
N SER A 247 9.55 5.89 -11.16
CA SER A 247 9.30 6.28 -9.77
C SER A 247 10.59 6.37 -8.95
N LEU A 248 11.59 5.52 -9.22
CA LEU A 248 12.92 5.61 -8.63
C LEU A 248 13.60 6.95 -8.96
N ARG A 249 13.48 7.42 -10.22
CA ARG A 249 14.02 8.72 -10.62
C ARG A 249 13.45 9.85 -9.78
N ARG A 250 12.11 9.90 -9.65
CA ARG A 250 11.39 10.86 -8.82
C ARG A 250 11.82 10.77 -7.36
N ARG A 251 11.83 9.57 -6.79
CA ARG A 251 12.24 9.33 -5.40
C ARG A 251 13.65 9.83 -5.12
N GLU A 252 14.62 9.59 -6.01
CA GLU A 252 15.99 10.07 -5.85
C GLU A 252 16.10 11.59 -5.83
N ILE A 253 15.27 12.29 -6.62
CA ILE A 253 15.22 13.76 -6.63
C ILE A 253 14.70 14.28 -5.29
N TYR A 254 13.62 13.71 -4.76
CA TYR A 254 13.08 14.12 -3.47
C TYR A 254 14.05 13.80 -2.32
N MET A 255 14.71 12.65 -2.36
CA MET A 255 15.75 12.29 -1.39
C MET A 255 16.96 13.20 -1.47
N ALA A 256 17.39 13.60 -2.66
CA ALA A 256 18.43 14.60 -2.85
C ALA A 256 17.99 15.97 -2.31
N ASN A 257 16.75 16.38 -2.56
CA ASN A 257 16.17 17.62 -2.04
C ASN A 257 16.17 17.64 -0.51
N ARG A 258 15.77 16.53 0.11
CA ARG A 258 15.84 16.36 1.58
C ARG A 258 17.28 16.57 2.09
N ALA A 259 18.27 15.99 1.43
CA ALA A 259 19.67 16.17 1.78
C ALA A 259 20.12 17.64 1.60
N LEU A 260 19.77 18.28 0.50
CA LEU A 260 20.07 19.69 0.24
C LEU A 260 19.44 20.60 1.31
N ARG A 261 18.20 20.33 1.69
CA ARG A 261 17.49 21.05 2.75
C ARG A 261 18.17 20.87 4.11
N LYS A 262 18.50 19.62 4.45
CA LYS A 262 19.09 19.26 5.74
C LYS A 262 20.51 19.77 5.93
N TYR A 263 21.36 19.58 4.95
CA TYR A 263 22.81 19.83 5.07
C TYR A 263 23.24 21.17 4.50
N LEU A 264 22.59 21.67 3.44
CA LEU A 264 22.92 22.93 2.78
C LEU A 264 21.90 24.03 3.01
N ARG A 265 20.83 23.77 3.80
CA ARG A 265 19.77 24.73 4.15
C ARG A 265 19.05 25.37 2.95
N ILE A 266 19.03 24.68 1.80
CA ILE A 266 18.30 25.13 0.61
C ILE A 266 16.80 24.94 0.87
N ARG A 267 16.05 26.04 0.98
CA ARG A 267 14.63 26.00 1.39
C ARG A 267 13.69 25.44 0.33
N ARG A 268 13.95 25.70 -0.97
CA ARG A 268 13.11 25.28 -2.10
C ARG A 268 13.94 24.64 -3.21
N PRO A 269 14.47 23.43 -3.00
CA PRO A 269 15.18 22.73 -4.05
C PRO A 269 14.20 22.29 -5.14
N SER A 270 14.61 22.37 -6.40
CA SER A 270 13.77 22.03 -7.55
C SER A 270 13.33 20.56 -7.53
N THR A 271 12.06 20.31 -7.83
CA THR A 271 11.48 18.98 -8.02
C THR A 271 11.46 18.52 -9.47
N ARG A 272 12.02 19.32 -10.38
CA ARG A 272 12.11 18.96 -11.80
C ARG A 272 12.82 17.63 -12.00
N GLU A 273 12.24 16.76 -12.82
CA GLU A 273 12.70 15.40 -13.02
C GLU A 273 13.57 15.23 -14.27
N ASP A 274 13.43 16.11 -15.26
CA ASP A 274 14.12 16.02 -16.55
C ASP A 274 15.17 17.09 -16.76
N GLY A 275 16.25 16.71 -17.48
CA GLY A 275 17.35 17.55 -17.87
C GLY A 275 18.65 17.26 -17.13
N ALA A 276 19.74 17.89 -17.56
CA ALA A 276 21.10 17.61 -17.06
C ALA A 276 21.27 17.91 -15.57
N PHE A 277 20.64 18.97 -15.05
CA PHE A 277 20.75 19.34 -13.64
C PHE A 277 20.08 18.34 -12.69
N PRO A 278 18.84 17.87 -12.91
CA PRO A 278 18.27 16.74 -12.16
C PRO A 278 19.13 15.49 -12.19
N ASP A 279 19.70 15.12 -13.33
CA ASP A 279 20.56 13.94 -13.44
C ASP A 279 21.86 14.09 -12.65
N LEU A 280 22.50 15.25 -12.69
CA LEU A 280 23.67 15.55 -11.85
C LEU A 280 23.33 15.45 -10.37
N LYS A 281 22.19 16.03 -9.95
CA LYS A 281 21.69 15.97 -8.57
C LYS A 281 21.48 14.52 -8.10
N ARG A 282 20.88 13.68 -8.93
CA ARG A 282 20.69 12.25 -8.64
C ARG A 282 22.02 11.50 -8.50
N ARG A 283 22.95 11.74 -9.42
CA ARG A 283 24.31 11.14 -9.37
C ARG A 283 25.05 11.54 -8.11
N ALA A 284 25.01 12.82 -7.75
CA ALA A 284 25.62 13.32 -6.51
C ALA A 284 24.98 12.69 -5.26
N TYR A 285 23.65 12.57 -5.23
CA TYR A 285 22.94 11.89 -4.15
C TYR A 285 23.33 10.41 -4.03
N ARG A 286 23.39 9.68 -5.16
CA ARG A 286 23.81 8.26 -5.16
C ARG A 286 25.24 8.09 -4.65
N LEU A 287 26.14 8.96 -5.08
CA LEU A 287 27.55 8.94 -4.63
C LEU A 287 27.64 9.22 -3.12
N ALA A 288 26.99 10.28 -2.64
CA ALA A 288 26.99 10.62 -1.21
C ALA A 288 26.39 9.48 -0.35
N ARG A 289 25.37 8.78 -0.85
CA ARG A 289 24.79 7.61 -0.19
C ARG A 289 25.77 6.43 -0.15
N ARG A 290 26.46 6.14 -1.27
CA ARG A 290 27.47 5.07 -1.35
C ARG A 290 28.64 5.32 -0.40
N LEU A 291 29.03 6.55 -0.23
CA LEU A 291 30.10 6.96 0.68
C LEU A 291 29.66 7.03 2.16
N GLY A 292 28.41 6.66 2.47
CA GLY A 292 27.88 6.71 3.84
C GLY A 292 27.67 8.12 4.41
N MET A 293 27.78 9.17 3.58
CA MET A 293 27.63 10.58 4.01
C MET A 293 26.18 10.92 4.40
N LEU A 294 25.22 10.18 3.88
CA LEU A 294 23.81 10.40 4.14
C LEU A 294 23.31 9.35 5.15
N LYS A 295 22.92 9.79 6.33
CA LYS A 295 22.34 8.90 7.34
C LYS A 295 21.02 8.33 6.81
N THR A 296 20.91 7.02 6.77
CA THR A 296 19.63 6.34 6.61
C THR A 296 18.74 6.68 7.81
N GLY A 297 17.43 6.84 7.57
CA GLY A 297 16.50 7.18 8.65
C GLY A 297 16.55 6.14 9.79
N LYS A 298 16.01 6.51 10.96
CA LYS A 298 15.89 5.61 12.11
C LYS A 298 15.07 4.38 11.73
N LEU A 299 15.35 3.26 12.36
CA LEU A 299 14.48 2.08 12.32
C LEU A 299 13.07 2.46 12.76
N ASP A 300 12.07 1.76 12.24
CA ASP A 300 10.71 1.93 12.71
C ASP A 300 10.66 1.67 14.23
N PRO A 301 9.92 2.47 15.00
CA PRO A 301 9.78 2.23 16.42
C PRO A 301 9.12 0.86 16.66
N PRO A 302 9.34 0.24 17.84
CA PRO A 302 8.63 -0.98 18.19
C PRO A 302 7.11 -0.76 18.08
N THR A 303 6.44 -1.72 17.47
CA THR A 303 4.97 -1.70 17.36
C THR A 303 4.36 -2.14 18.68
N VAL A 304 3.59 -1.26 19.31
CA VAL A 304 2.91 -1.54 20.58
C VAL A 304 1.41 -1.59 20.34
N ALA A 305 0.78 -2.69 20.73
CA ALA A 305 -0.67 -2.83 20.73
C ALA A 305 -1.26 -2.35 22.07
N HIS A 306 -2.27 -1.51 21.99
CA HIS A 306 -3.05 -1.01 23.13
C HIS A 306 -4.45 -1.60 23.20
N TYR A 307 -4.79 -2.45 22.26
CA TYR A 307 -6.05 -3.20 22.16
C TYR A 307 -5.77 -4.65 21.82
N ARG A 308 -6.70 -5.53 22.18
CA ARG A 308 -6.73 -6.94 21.75
C ARG A 308 -8.06 -7.25 21.08
N ILE A 309 -8.10 -8.27 20.24
CA ILE A 309 -9.38 -8.77 19.69
C ILE A 309 -10.26 -9.26 20.84
N ASP A 310 -11.50 -8.82 20.82
CA ASP A 310 -12.57 -9.29 21.71
C ASP A 310 -13.87 -9.43 20.91
N PRO A 311 -14.22 -10.65 20.50
CA PRO A 311 -15.42 -10.91 19.73
C PRO A 311 -16.73 -10.54 20.46
N SER A 312 -16.71 -10.37 21.78
CA SER A 312 -17.88 -10.00 22.58
C SER A 312 -18.14 -8.49 22.59
N SER A 313 -17.14 -7.68 22.24
CA SER A 313 -17.25 -6.21 22.24
C SER A 313 -17.90 -5.72 20.95
N GLU A 314 -18.65 -4.60 21.03
CA GLU A 314 -19.31 -3.96 19.89
C GLU A 314 -18.33 -3.56 18.76
N ASN A 315 -17.12 -3.12 19.12
CA ASN A 315 -16.10 -2.72 18.17
C ASN A 315 -15.13 -3.85 17.80
N GLY A 316 -15.34 -5.08 18.30
CA GLY A 316 -14.49 -6.24 18.05
C GLY A 316 -13.17 -6.21 18.83
N VAL A 317 -12.97 -5.25 19.74
CA VAL A 317 -11.72 -5.09 20.51
C VAL A 317 -11.99 -4.68 21.96
N ALA A 318 -11.07 -5.03 22.86
CA ALA A 318 -11.01 -4.54 24.22
C ALA A 318 -9.68 -3.83 24.50
N PRO A 319 -9.64 -2.81 25.38
CA PRO A 319 -8.41 -2.17 25.79
C PRO A 319 -7.41 -3.16 26.40
N LEU A 320 -6.13 -2.96 26.13
CA LEU A 320 -5.02 -3.73 26.70
C LEU A 320 -4.15 -2.79 27.57
N PRO A 321 -4.44 -2.68 28.88
CA PRO A 321 -3.70 -1.80 29.78
C PRO A 321 -2.21 -2.11 29.80
N GLY A 322 -1.38 -1.07 29.73
CA GLY A 322 0.08 -1.18 29.69
C GLY A 322 0.64 -1.48 28.29
N GLY A 323 -0.21 -1.86 27.33
CA GLY A 323 0.21 -2.22 25.99
C GLY A 323 1.07 -3.50 25.93
N VAL A 324 1.23 -4.04 24.73
CA VAL A 324 2.11 -5.18 24.46
C VAL A 324 2.90 -4.94 23.18
N GLN A 325 4.20 -5.24 23.23
CA GLN A 325 5.04 -5.16 22.03
C GLN A 325 4.76 -6.34 21.10
N LEU A 326 4.52 -6.02 19.83
CA LEU A 326 4.33 -7.02 18.79
C LEU A 326 5.62 -7.25 17.98
N PRO A 327 5.85 -8.46 17.46
CA PRO A 327 7.02 -8.79 16.62
C PRO A 327 6.90 -8.25 15.18
N PHE A 328 6.22 -7.13 14.98
CA PHE A 328 5.95 -6.61 13.67
C PHE A 328 7.21 -6.04 13.00
N LEU A 329 7.48 -6.51 11.79
CA LEU A 329 8.59 -6.05 10.98
C LEU A 329 8.31 -4.71 10.38
N GLY A 330 8.18 -3.64 10.72
CA GLY A 330 7.89 -2.36 10.05
C GLY A 330 8.14 -2.35 8.52
N ASN A 331 7.55 -1.44 7.85
CA ASN A 331 7.59 -1.34 6.38
C ASN A 331 9.01 -1.33 5.79
N ARG A 332 10.02 -0.89 6.54
CA ARG A 332 11.43 -0.85 6.07
C ARG A 332 12.09 -2.22 6.05
N ALA A 333 11.88 -3.03 7.09
CA ALA A 333 12.43 -4.38 7.14
C ALA A 333 11.83 -5.24 6.03
N ILE A 334 10.51 -5.14 5.83
CA ILE A 334 9.80 -5.85 4.78
C ILE A 334 10.28 -5.46 3.37
N ARG A 335 10.67 -4.19 3.15
CA ARG A 335 11.27 -3.75 1.88
C ARG A 335 12.65 -4.35 1.62
N ALA A 336 13.46 -4.54 2.65
CA ALA A 336 14.80 -5.10 2.49
C ALA A 336 14.77 -6.55 1.98
N GLU A 337 13.64 -7.24 2.16
CA GLU A 337 13.42 -8.61 1.69
C GLU A 337 12.81 -8.68 0.27
N SER A 338 12.58 -7.53 -0.37
CA SER A 338 12.00 -7.49 -1.70
C SER A 338 12.96 -8.08 -2.73
N ALA A 339 12.74 -9.33 -3.10
CA ALA A 339 13.41 -9.93 -4.24
C ALA A 339 12.84 -9.36 -5.54
N PRO A 340 13.65 -9.18 -6.59
CA PRO A 340 13.10 -8.86 -7.90
C PRO A 340 12.20 -9.99 -8.36
N TYR A 341 10.94 -9.68 -8.68
CA TYR A 341 9.99 -10.64 -9.26
C TYR A 341 10.35 -11.07 -10.69
N PHE A 342 11.31 -10.37 -11.30
CA PHE A 342 11.59 -10.39 -12.71
C PHE A 342 13.10 -10.62 -12.96
N ASN A 343 13.57 -11.81 -12.68
CA ASN A 343 14.82 -12.37 -13.24
C ASN A 343 14.49 -13.57 -14.10
#